data_89c1efbdff0f2d8f0bc10eb6971796a7
#
_entry.id   89c1efbdff0f2d8f0bc10eb6971796a7
#
_cell.length_a   1.000
_cell.length_b   1.000
_cell.length_c   1.000
_cell.angle_alpha   90.00
_cell.angle_beta   90.00
_cell.angle_gamma   90.00
#
_symmetry.space_group_name_H-M   'P 1'
#
loop_
_entity.id
_entity.type
_entity.pdbx_description
1 polymer ?
#
loop_
_entity_poly.entity_id
_entity_poly.type
_entity_poly.pdbx_seq_one_letter_code
_entity_poly.pdbx_strand_id
1 'polypeptide(L)'
;WNISHNLGGAGAAGVALFGANYLFDGHVIGMFIFPSIIALIVGFIGLRFGSDSPESYGLGKAEELFGEEISEEDKETEENEMTKWQIFVEYVLKNKVIWLLCFSNIFLYVVRIGIDQWSTVYAFQELKLSKEVAIQGFTLFEVGALVGTLLWGWLSDLANGRRALVACVALALIIATLGVYQHASNQYVYLASLFALGFLVFGPQLLIGVAAVGFVPKKAIGAADGIKGTFAYLIGDSFAKLGLGMIADGTPVFGLTGWAGTFAALDAAAIGCICLMAMVAVMEERKIRREKKIQQVNIA
;
A
#
# COMPACT_ATOMS: atom_id res chain seq x y z
N TRP A 1 -4.28 -8.77 -6.63
CA TRP A 1 -5.04 -7.52 -6.54
C TRP A 1 -4.14 -6.28 -6.64
N ASN A 2 -3.07 -6.15 -5.85
CA ASN A 2 -2.13 -5.01 -5.94
C ASN A 2 -1.45 -4.88 -7.32
N ILE A 3 -1.16 -5.98 -8.00
CA ILE A 3 -0.60 -5.98 -9.36
C ILE A 3 -1.53 -5.26 -10.35
N SER A 4 -2.85 -5.46 -10.24
CA SER A 4 -3.81 -4.80 -11.13
C SER A 4 -3.82 -3.28 -10.95
N HIS A 5 -3.59 -2.80 -9.71
CA HIS A 5 -3.45 -1.37 -9.43
C HIS A 5 -2.22 -0.76 -10.13
N ASN A 6 -1.05 -1.42 -10.02
CA ASN A 6 0.20 -0.95 -10.63
C ASN A 6 0.16 -1.02 -12.17
N LEU A 7 -0.42 -2.10 -12.72
CA LEU A 7 -0.64 -2.21 -14.18
C LEU A 7 -1.62 -1.14 -14.69
N GLY A 8 -2.69 -0.88 -13.92
CA GLY A 8 -3.64 0.19 -14.22
C GLY A 8 -2.98 1.56 -14.21
N GLY A 9 -2.17 1.87 -13.19
CA GLY A 9 -1.41 3.11 -13.08
C GLY A 9 -0.44 3.30 -14.24
N ALA A 10 0.36 2.27 -14.55
CA ALA A 10 1.30 2.31 -15.67
C ALA A 10 0.59 2.44 -17.04
N GLY A 11 -0.57 1.80 -17.21
CA GLY A 11 -1.35 1.85 -18.45
C GLY A 11 -2.17 3.13 -18.63
N ALA A 12 -2.55 3.79 -17.54
CA ALA A 12 -3.47 4.94 -17.56
C ALA A 12 -2.96 6.09 -18.44
N ALA A 13 -1.67 6.42 -18.35
CA ALA A 13 -1.05 7.46 -19.17
C ALA A 13 -1.12 7.12 -20.67
N GLY A 14 -0.85 5.87 -21.04
CA GLY A 14 -0.94 5.40 -22.43
C GLY A 14 -2.35 5.48 -22.97
N VAL A 15 -3.34 5.04 -22.20
CA VAL A 15 -4.76 5.11 -22.55
C VAL A 15 -5.22 6.57 -22.71
N ALA A 16 -4.81 7.46 -21.80
CA ALA A 16 -5.13 8.87 -21.87
C ALA A 16 -4.53 9.54 -23.12
N LEU A 17 -3.24 9.29 -23.39
CA LEU A 17 -2.56 9.83 -24.59
C LEU A 17 -3.15 9.28 -25.89
N PHE A 18 -3.50 7.99 -25.92
CA PHE A 18 -4.20 7.40 -27.07
C PHE A 18 -5.53 8.12 -27.32
N GLY A 19 -6.33 8.32 -26.28
CA GLY A 19 -7.58 9.07 -26.37
C GLY A 19 -7.38 10.47 -26.94
N ALA A 20 -6.44 11.23 -26.39
CA ALA A 20 -6.18 12.58 -26.85
C ALA A 20 -5.72 12.61 -28.32
N ASN A 21 -4.69 11.83 -28.66
CA ASN A 21 -3.99 11.96 -29.95
C ASN A 21 -4.73 11.34 -31.12
N TYR A 22 -5.43 10.22 -30.89
CA TYR A 22 -6.04 9.43 -31.98
C TYR A 22 -7.56 9.59 -32.09
N LEU A 23 -8.24 9.96 -31.00
CA LEU A 23 -9.70 10.06 -30.99
C LEU A 23 -10.22 11.49 -30.86
N PHE A 24 -9.41 12.40 -30.34
CA PHE A 24 -9.79 13.79 -30.06
C PHE A 24 -8.81 14.81 -30.64
N ASP A 25 -8.12 14.51 -31.74
CA ASP A 25 -7.25 15.42 -32.50
C ASP A 25 -6.23 16.22 -31.66
N GLY A 26 -5.67 15.58 -30.63
CA GLY A 26 -4.71 16.20 -29.72
C GLY A 26 -5.33 17.03 -28.58
N HIS A 27 -6.65 17.09 -28.49
CA HIS A 27 -7.32 17.84 -27.43
C HIS A 27 -7.16 17.15 -26.06
N VAL A 28 -6.76 17.94 -25.04
CA VAL A 28 -6.56 17.48 -23.66
C VAL A 28 -7.82 16.80 -23.09
N ILE A 29 -9.02 17.20 -23.51
CA ILE A 29 -10.28 16.60 -23.07
C ILE A 29 -10.34 15.10 -23.37
N GLY A 30 -9.68 14.63 -24.44
CA GLY A 30 -9.61 13.21 -24.80
C GLY A 30 -8.86 12.37 -23.77
N MET A 31 -7.93 12.97 -23.00
CA MET A 31 -7.22 12.30 -21.91
C MET A 31 -8.14 11.91 -20.76
N PHE A 32 -9.29 12.54 -20.62
CA PHE A 32 -10.26 12.28 -19.58
C PHE A 32 -11.46 11.48 -20.09
N ILE A 33 -12.03 11.86 -21.24
CA ILE A 33 -13.24 11.22 -21.77
C ILE A 33 -12.97 9.76 -22.13
N PHE A 34 -11.91 9.46 -22.84
CA PHE A 34 -11.66 8.10 -23.33
C PHE A 34 -11.44 7.08 -22.20
N PRO A 35 -10.56 7.32 -21.20
CA PRO A 35 -10.46 6.44 -20.03
C PRO A 35 -11.76 6.31 -19.24
N SER A 36 -12.55 7.39 -19.14
CA SER A 36 -13.84 7.37 -18.45
C SER A 36 -14.86 6.47 -19.15
N ILE A 37 -14.91 6.48 -20.48
CA ILE A 37 -15.76 5.58 -21.26
C ILE A 37 -15.34 4.12 -21.02
N ILE A 38 -14.03 3.82 -21.06
CA ILE A 38 -13.53 2.47 -20.76
C ILE A 38 -13.94 2.04 -19.35
N ALA A 39 -13.77 2.91 -18.36
CA ALA A 39 -14.16 2.63 -16.97
C ALA A 39 -15.65 2.35 -16.82
N LEU A 40 -16.52 3.11 -17.52
CA LEU A 40 -17.96 2.88 -17.54
C LEU A 40 -18.31 1.53 -18.18
N ILE A 41 -17.69 1.18 -19.32
CA ILE A 41 -17.92 -0.11 -19.98
C ILE A 41 -17.50 -1.26 -19.06
N VAL A 42 -16.30 -1.21 -18.48
CA VAL A 42 -15.81 -2.23 -17.56
C VAL A 42 -16.68 -2.31 -16.30
N GLY A 43 -17.11 -1.16 -15.76
CA GLY A 43 -18.04 -1.09 -14.64
C GLY A 43 -19.39 -1.75 -14.96
N PHE A 44 -19.95 -1.49 -16.15
CA PHE A 44 -21.20 -2.12 -16.60
C PHE A 44 -21.04 -3.64 -16.78
N ILE A 45 -19.92 -4.10 -17.36
CA ILE A 45 -19.59 -5.53 -17.46
C ILE A 45 -19.50 -6.15 -16.07
N GLY A 46 -18.83 -5.48 -15.13
CA GLY A 46 -18.73 -5.94 -13.74
C GLY A 46 -20.10 -6.06 -13.05
N LEU A 47 -20.98 -5.07 -13.23
CA LEU A 47 -22.34 -5.10 -12.70
C LEU A 47 -23.20 -6.22 -13.32
N ARG A 48 -22.98 -6.53 -14.60
CA ARG A 48 -23.79 -7.52 -15.32
C ARG A 48 -23.33 -8.97 -15.09
N PHE A 49 -22.03 -9.16 -14.94
CA PHE A 49 -21.41 -10.48 -14.89
C PHE A 49 -20.62 -10.75 -13.59
N GLY A 50 -20.39 -9.72 -12.79
CA GLY A 50 -19.72 -9.86 -11.49
C GLY A 50 -20.62 -10.53 -10.47
N SER A 51 -20.00 -11.26 -9.55
CA SER A 51 -20.67 -11.91 -8.44
C SER A 51 -19.84 -11.76 -7.17
N ASP A 52 -20.51 -11.68 -6.03
CA ASP A 52 -19.87 -11.42 -4.74
C ASP A 52 -19.23 -12.68 -4.13
N SER A 53 -19.68 -13.86 -4.56
CA SER A 53 -19.20 -15.12 -3.97
C SER A 53 -19.29 -16.31 -4.94
N PRO A 54 -18.46 -17.35 -4.76
CA PRO A 54 -18.53 -18.58 -5.55
C PRO A 54 -19.89 -19.28 -5.50
N GLU A 55 -20.57 -19.20 -4.35
CA GLU A 55 -21.90 -19.83 -4.16
C GLU A 55 -22.95 -19.26 -5.10
N SER A 56 -22.86 -17.99 -5.48
CA SER A 56 -23.79 -17.36 -6.43
C SER A 56 -23.67 -17.92 -7.86
N TYR A 57 -22.57 -18.60 -8.16
CA TYR A 57 -22.38 -19.39 -9.37
C TYR A 57 -22.67 -20.87 -9.19
N GLY A 58 -23.25 -21.30 -8.05
CA GLY A 58 -23.55 -22.70 -7.76
C GLY A 58 -22.30 -23.51 -7.38
N LEU A 59 -21.18 -22.88 -7.06
CA LEU A 59 -19.99 -23.51 -6.53
C LEU A 59 -20.13 -23.65 -5.01
N GLY A 60 -19.31 -24.54 -4.39
CA GLY A 60 -19.23 -24.68 -2.94
C GLY A 60 -18.68 -23.43 -2.26
N LYS A 61 -18.75 -23.37 -0.94
CA LYS A 61 -18.13 -22.30 -0.16
C LYS A 61 -16.63 -22.21 -0.45
N ALA A 62 -16.05 -21.02 -0.38
CA ALA A 62 -14.63 -20.80 -0.66
C ALA A 62 -13.73 -21.68 0.25
N GLU A 63 -14.12 -21.85 1.52
CA GLU A 63 -13.43 -22.69 2.48
C GLU A 63 -13.38 -24.16 2.03
N GLU A 64 -14.47 -24.69 1.48
CA GLU A 64 -14.55 -26.06 0.96
C GLU A 64 -13.73 -26.23 -0.33
N LEU A 65 -13.77 -25.21 -1.22
CA LEU A 65 -13.08 -25.25 -2.49
C LEU A 65 -11.55 -25.16 -2.34
N PHE A 66 -11.08 -24.36 -1.37
CA PHE A 66 -9.64 -24.10 -1.17
C PHE A 66 -9.07 -24.83 0.04
N GLY A 67 -9.87 -25.60 0.78
CA GLY A 67 -9.43 -26.34 1.97
C GLY A 67 -8.96 -25.43 3.11
N GLU A 68 -9.53 -24.24 3.22
CA GLU A 68 -9.18 -23.29 4.27
C GLU A 68 -9.87 -23.63 5.60
N GLU A 69 -9.11 -23.62 6.69
CA GLU A 69 -9.67 -23.77 8.04
C GLU A 69 -10.46 -22.48 8.40
N ILE A 70 -11.65 -22.67 8.96
CA ILE A 70 -12.49 -21.59 9.48
C ILE A 70 -11.86 -21.05 10.76
N SER A 71 -11.56 -19.75 10.81
CA SER A 71 -10.98 -19.11 12.00
C SER A 71 -11.96 -19.11 13.19
N GLU A 72 -11.42 -19.04 14.41
CA GLU A 72 -12.27 -18.95 15.62
C GLU A 72 -13.15 -17.70 15.58
N GLU A 73 -12.61 -16.57 15.07
CA GLU A 73 -13.34 -15.31 14.88
C GLU A 73 -14.49 -15.45 13.87
N ASP A 74 -14.33 -16.25 12.81
CA ASP A 74 -15.39 -16.52 11.84
C ASP A 74 -16.50 -17.38 12.44
N LYS A 75 -16.15 -18.43 13.19
CA LYS A 75 -17.12 -19.28 13.92
C LYS A 75 -17.93 -18.44 14.91
N GLU A 76 -17.29 -17.59 15.69
CA GLU A 76 -17.96 -16.71 16.66
C GLU A 76 -18.98 -15.78 15.99
N THR A 77 -18.65 -15.20 14.83
CA THR A 77 -19.57 -14.32 14.09
C THR A 77 -20.75 -15.07 13.48
N GLU A 78 -20.60 -16.36 13.15
CA GLU A 78 -21.68 -17.20 12.65
C GLU A 78 -22.58 -17.69 13.78
N GLU A 79 -22.02 -18.20 14.87
CA GLU A 79 -22.76 -18.69 16.01
C GLU A 79 -23.61 -17.61 16.72
N ASN A 80 -23.09 -16.38 16.79
CA ASN A 80 -23.79 -15.26 17.43
C ASN A 80 -24.72 -14.47 16.50
N GLU A 81 -24.89 -14.87 15.24
CA GLU A 81 -25.73 -14.17 14.23
C GLU A 81 -25.48 -12.65 14.17
N MET A 82 -24.22 -12.23 14.27
CA MET A 82 -23.85 -10.81 14.39
C MET A 82 -24.23 -10.02 13.14
N THR A 83 -24.83 -8.84 13.34
CA THR A 83 -25.11 -7.91 12.26
C THR A 83 -23.81 -7.29 11.72
N LYS A 84 -23.83 -6.81 10.45
CA LYS A 84 -22.67 -6.12 9.82
C LYS A 84 -22.14 -4.96 10.68
N TRP A 85 -23.04 -4.23 11.34
CA TRP A 85 -22.67 -3.11 12.22
C TRP A 85 -21.98 -3.60 13.51
N GLN A 86 -22.48 -4.65 14.13
CA GLN A 86 -21.84 -5.25 15.30
C GLN A 86 -20.46 -5.77 14.99
N ILE A 87 -20.29 -6.47 13.86
CA ILE A 87 -19.00 -6.94 13.36
C ILE A 87 -18.03 -5.77 13.15
N PHE A 88 -18.49 -4.69 12.53
CA PHE A 88 -17.69 -3.49 12.31
C PHE A 88 -17.22 -2.85 13.64
N VAL A 89 -18.13 -2.68 14.58
CA VAL A 89 -17.79 -2.05 15.88
C VAL A 89 -16.84 -2.96 16.68
N GLU A 90 -17.12 -4.25 16.78
CA GLU A 90 -16.36 -5.16 17.64
C GLU A 90 -14.99 -5.49 17.07
N TYR A 91 -14.90 -5.87 15.80
CA TYR A 91 -13.67 -6.36 15.18
C TYR A 91 -12.86 -5.29 14.46
N VAL A 92 -13.43 -4.12 14.16
CA VAL A 92 -12.69 -3.03 13.51
C VAL A 92 -12.48 -1.87 14.48
N LEU A 93 -13.54 -1.24 14.97
CA LEU A 93 -13.41 -0.01 15.80
C LEU A 93 -12.78 -0.29 17.17
N LYS A 94 -13.10 -1.41 17.82
CA LYS A 94 -12.51 -1.78 19.12
C LYS A 94 -11.16 -2.49 19.00
N ASN A 95 -10.76 -2.89 17.81
CA ASN A 95 -9.54 -3.66 17.58
C ASN A 95 -8.31 -2.75 17.57
N LYS A 96 -7.48 -2.86 18.61
CA LYS A 96 -6.25 -2.05 18.75
C LYS A 96 -5.24 -2.29 17.62
N VAL A 97 -5.18 -3.51 17.07
CA VAL A 97 -4.26 -3.83 15.96
C VAL A 97 -4.68 -3.10 14.69
N ILE A 98 -5.98 -3.03 14.40
CA ILE A 98 -6.49 -2.28 13.24
C ILE A 98 -6.12 -0.80 13.34
N TRP A 99 -6.22 -0.19 14.53
CA TRP A 99 -5.79 1.20 14.72
C TRP A 99 -4.28 1.38 14.52
N LEU A 100 -3.46 0.46 15.05
CA LEU A 100 -2.01 0.49 14.79
C LEU A 100 -1.70 0.41 13.29
N LEU A 101 -2.41 -0.46 12.55
CA LEU A 101 -2.26 -0.59 11.10
C LEU A 101 -2.77 0.65 10.36
N CYS A 102 -3.85 1.30 10.82
CA CYS A 102 -4.33 2.57 10.26
C CYS A 102 -3.26 3.67 10.38
N PHE A 103 -2.70 3.86 11.57
CA PHE A 103 -1.64 4.85 11.79
C PHE A 103 -0.35 4.50 11.05
N SER A 104 0.05 3.23 11.01
CA SER A 104 1.19 2.78 10.19
C SER A 104 0.98 3.12 8.72
N ASN A 105 -0.23 2.93 8.22
CA ASN A 105 -0.56 3.19 6.82
C ASN A 105 -0.54 4.69 6.48
N ILE A 106 -0.91 5.59 7.44
CA ILE A 106 -0.73 7.04 7.26
C ILE A 106 0.74 7.36 6.99
N PHE A 107 1.64 6.90 7.87
CA PHE A 107 3.07 7.17 7.73
C PHE A 107 3.65 6.56 6.45
N LEU A 108 3.24 5.34 6.12
CA LEU A 108 3.68 4.71 4.88
C LEU A 108 3.24 5.50 3.64
N TYR A 109 1.99 6.03 3.64
CA TYR A 109 1.50 6.85 2.54
C TYR A 109 2.24 8.18 2.42
N VAL A 110 2.66 8.78 3.53
CA VAL A 110 3.55 9.96 3.48
C VAL A 110 4.84 9.62 2.73
N VAL A 111 5.48 8.50 3.04
CA VAL A 111 6.71 8.07 2.36
C VAL A 111 6.43 7.74 0.88
N ARG A 112 5.44 6.89 0.62
CA ARG A 112 5.11 6.42 -0.73
C ARG A 112 4.77 7.57 -1.66
N ILE A 113 3.74 8.34 -1.29
CA ILE A 113 3.22 9.43 -2.13
C ILE A 113 4.21 10.59 -2.17
N GLY A 114 4.96 10.80 -1.09
CA GLY A 114 6.04 11.79 -1.06
C GLY A 114 7.10 11.50 -2.12
N ILE A 115 7.57 10.25 -2.23
CA ILE A 115 8.52 9.85 -3.28
C ILE A 115 7.86 9.94 -4.66
N ASP A 116 6.67 9.37 -4.81
CA ASP A 116 5.92 9.33 -6.07
C ASP A 116 5.72 10.74 -6.67
N GLN A 117 5.23 11.68 -5.88
CA GLN A 117 4.86 13.01 -6.35
C GLN A 117 6.06 13.97 -6.48
N TRP A 118 7.04 13.86 -5.59
CA TRP A 118 8.10 14.87 -5.49
C TRP A 118 9.44 14.43 -6.10
N SER A 119 9.63 13.15 -6.45
CA SER A 119 10.89 12.67 -7.03
C SER A 119 11.27 13.37 -8.32
N THR A 120 10.31 13.60 -9.22
CA THR A 120 10.54 14.28 -10.50
C THR A 120 10.90 15.76 -10.30
N VAL A 121 10.22 16.42 -9.35
CA VAL A 121 10.48 17.83 -9.02
C VAL A 121 11.87 17.99 -8.39
N TYR A 122 12.21 17.10 -7.44
CA TYR A 122 13.53 17.05 -6.80
C TYR A 122 14.66 16.84 -7.82
N ALA A 123 14.49 15.86 -8.72
CA ALA A 123 15.46 15.60 -9.79
C ALA A 123 15.73 16.83 -10.65
N PHE A 124 14.67 17.56 -11.01
CA PHE A 124 14.77 18.72 -11.88
C PHE A 124 15.29 19.95 -11.13
N GLN A 125 14.76 20.22 -9.95
CA GLN A 125 15.09 21.45 -9.21
C GLN A 125 16.44 21.36 -8.50
N GLU A 126 16.72 20.23 -7.84
CA GLU A 126 17.90 20.09 -6.97
C GLU A 126 19.06 19.40 -7.69
N LEU A 127 18.80 18.23 -8.28
CA LEU A 127 19.84 17.46 -8.96
C LEU A 127 20.17 17.98 -10.36
N LYS A 128 19.41 18.95 -10.89
CA LYS A 128 19.58 19.54 -12.22
C LYS A 128 19.64 18.49 -13.35
N LEU A 129 18.93 17.38 -13.17
CA LEU A 129 18.82 16.34 -14.19
C LEU A 129 17.86 16.74 -15.30
N SER A 130 17.99 16.15 -16.49
CA SER A 130 17.07 16.41 -17.59
C SER A 130 15.66 15.87 -17.28
N LYS A 131 14.66 16.46 -17.95
CA LYS A 131 13.27 16.05 -17.80
C LYS A 131 13.06 14.57 -18.16
N GLU A 132 13.78 14.08 -19.15
CA GLU A 132 13.73 12.69 -19.60
C GLU A 132 14.21 11.74 -18.51
N VAL A 133 15.33 12.05 -17.84
CA VAL A 133 15.87 11.26 -16.72
C VAL A 133 14.92 11.28 -15.52
N ALA A 134 14.32 12.43 -15.22
CA ALA A 134 13.36 12.55 -14.14
C ALA A 134 12.11 11.65 -14.37
N ILE A 135 11.59 11.64 -15.60
CA ILE A 135 10.46 10.76 -15.97
C ILE A 135 10.86 9.27 -15.96
N GLN A 136 12.09 8.93 -16.44
CA GLN A 136 12.59 7.57 -16.36
C GLN A 136 12.69 7.09 -14.91
N GLY A 137 13.09 7.98 -13.99
CA GLY A 137 13.12 7.67 -12.55
C GLY A 137 11.76 7.26 -12.00
N PHE A 138 10.71 8.00 -12.34
CA PHE A 138 9.34 7.65 -11.99
C PHE A 138 8.93 6.29 -12.57
N THR A 139 9.23 6.04 -13.84
CA THR A 139 8.95 4.74 -14.48
C THR A 139 9.66 3.59 -13.76
N LEU A 140 10.93 3.78 -13.39
CA LEU A 140 11.69 2.76 -12.63
C LEU A 140 11.14 2.55 -11.22
N PHE A 141 10.62 3.59 -10.57
CA PHE A 141 9.92 3.45 -9.30
C PHE A 141 8.70 2.51 -9.45
N GLU A 142 7.87 2.70 -10.47
CA GLU A 142 6.71 1.83 -10.74
C GLU A 142 7.11 0.39 -11.10
N VAL A 143 8.17 0.22 -11.91
CA VAL A 143 8.71 -1.12 -12.20
C VAL A 143 9.23 -1.79 -10.93
N GLY A 144 9.95 -1.06 -10.09
CA GLY A 144 10.39 -1.53 -8.77
C GLY A 144 9.20 -1.94 -7.90
N ALA A 145 8.13 -1.14 -7.89
CA ALA A 145 6.89 -1.41 -7.17
C ALA A 145 6.25 -2.73 -7.57
N LEU A 146 6.17 -3.00 -8.88
CA LEU A 146 5.63 -4.25 -9.42
C LEU A 146 6.42 -5.47 -8.94
N VAL A 147 7.76 -5.42 -9.09
CA VAL A 147 8.65 -6.49 -8.65
C VAL A 147 8.62 -6.67 -7.14
N GLY A 148 8.62 -5.55 -6.41
CA GLY A 148 8.57 -5.53 -4.95
C GLY A 148 7.29 -6.17 -4.41
N THR A 149 6.13 -5.85 -4.96
CA THR A 149 4.85 -6.42 -4.54
C THR A 149 4.87 -7.95 -4.58
N LEU A 150 5.45 -8.54 -5.62
CA LEU A 150 5.55 -10.00 -5.77
C LEU A 150 6.53 -10.61 -4.77
N LEU A 151 7.75 -10.05 -4.69
CA LEU A 151 8.81 -10.64 -3.88
C LEU A 151 8.58 -10.48 -2.39
N TRP A 152 8.08 -9.35 -1.92
CA TRP A 152 7.79 -9.14 -0.49
C TRP A 152 6.64 -10.02 0.01
N GLY A 153 5.63 -10.31 -0.84
CA GLY A 153 4.60 -11.29 -0.53
C GLY A 153 5.22 -12.68 -0.29
N TRP A 154 6.01 -13.15 -1.24
CA TRP A 154 6.72 -14.43 -1.13
C TRP A 154 7.68 -14.49 0.07
N LEU A 155 8.46 -13.44 0.33
CA LEU A 155 9.33 -13.36 1.51
C LEU A 155 8.56 -13.43 2.83
N SER A 156 7.37 -12.84 2.89
CA SER A 156 6.49 -12.91 4.05
C SER A 156 6.01 -14.35 4.31
N ASP A 157 5.68 -15.09 3.25
CA ASP A 157 5.27 -16.49 3.37
C ASP A 157 6.44 -17.35 3.85
N LEU A 158 7.66 -17.14 3.34
CA LEU A 158 8.88 -17.80 3.82
C LEU A 158 9.18 -17.47 5.31
N ALA A 159 8.79 -16.29 5.78
CA ALA A 159 8.91 -15.90 7.18
C ALA A 159 7.81 -16.49 8.08
N ASN A 160 7.11 -17.53 7.63
CA ASN A 160 5.98 -18.17 8.32
C ASN A 160 4.86 -17.17 8.68
N GLY A 161 4.52 -16.29 7.77
CA GLY A 161 3.43 -15.31 7.91
C GLY A 161 3.74 -14.16 8.87
N ARG A 162 5.00 -13.92 9.26
CA ARG A 162 5.42 -12.78 10.10
C ARG A 162 5.45 -11.49 9.30
N ARG A 163 4.29 -11.05 8.87
CA ARG A 163 4.09 -9.95 7.93
C ARG A 163 4.61 -8.63 8.45
N ALA A 164 4.31 -8.32 9.70
CA ALA A 164 4.73 -7.07 10.33
C ALA A 164 6.25 -7.00 10.52
N LEU A 165 6.92 -8.10 10.85
CA LEU A 165 8.38 -8.15 10.96
C LEU A 165 9.05 -7.90 9.60
N VAL A 166 8.57 -8.55 8.54
CA VAL A 166 9.10 -8.38 7.18
C VAL A 166 8.88 -6.94 6.70
N ALA A 167 7.74 -6.34 7.03
CA ALA A 167 7.48 -4.92 6.74
C ALA A 167 8.48 -4.00 7.47
N CYS A 168 8.83 -4.27 8.73
CA CYS A 168 9.85 -3.51 9.46
C CYS A 168 11.23 -3.57 8.77
N VAL A 169 11.63 -4.74 8.26
CA VAL A 169 12.89 -4.89 7.51
C VAL A 169 12.87 -4.04 6.25
N ALA A 170 11.79 -4.10 5.46
CA ALA A 170 11.66 -3.29 4.27
C ALA A 170 11.69 -1.79 4.57
N LEU A 171 10.99 -1.34 5.63
CA LEU A 171 10.98 0.05 6.08
C LEU A 171 12.38 0.55 6.51
N ALA A 172 13.16 -0.29 7.20
CA ALA A 172 14.53 0.05 7.57
C ALA A 172 15.42 0.22 6.32
N LEU A 173 15.24 -0.63 5.31
CA LEU A 173 15.93 -0.49 4.02
C LEU A 173 15.49 0.75 3.25
N ILE A 174 14.22 1.19 3.39
CA ILE A 174 13.74 2.45 2.80
C ILE A 174 14.54 3.63 3.34
N ILE A 175 14.74 3.73 4.66
CA ILE A 175 15.53 4.82 5.27
C ILE A 175 16.95 4.83 4.72
N ALA A 176 17.60 3.67 4.65
CA ALA A 176 18.95 3.57 4.09
C ALA A 176 18.97 4.02 2.60
N THR A 177 17.97 3.62 1.83
CA THR A 177 17.87 3.97 0.40
C THR A 177 17.51 5.44 0.20
N LEU A 178 16.68 6.04 1.07
CA LEU A 178 16.43 7.49 1.08
C LEU A 178 17.73 8.26 1.31
N GLY A 179 18.60 7.78 2.23
CA GLY A 179 19.93 8.36 2.44
C GLY A 179 20.80 8.34 1.18
N VAL A 180 20.76 7.26 0.40
CA VAL A 180 21.48 7.19 -0.89
C VAL A 180 20.83 8.10 -1.93
N TYR A 181 19.50 8.14 -1.98
CA TYR A 181 18.73 8.92 -2.93
C TYR A 181 18.95 10.43 -2.77
N GLN A 182 18.91 10.96 -1.54
CA GLN A 182 19.14 12.39 -1.27
C GLN A 182 20.57 12.85 -1.56
N HIS A 183 21.54 11.92 -1.62
CA HIS A 183 22.94 12.22 -1.94
C HIS A 183 23.33 11.73 -3.34
N ALA A 184 22.36 11.51 -4.22
CA ALA A 184 22.60 11.04 -5.57
C ALA A 184 23.47 12.04 -6.35
N SER A 185 24.70 11.65 -6.67
CA SER A 185 25.68 12.50 -7.36
C SER A 185 25.59 12.41 -8.89
N ASN A 186 24.85 11.46 -9.43
CA ASN A 186 24.68 11.25 -10.86
C ASN A 186 23.34 10.56 -11.17
N GLN A 187 22.96 10.60 -12.45
CA GLN A 187 21.69 10.02 -12.92
C GLN A 187 21.54 8.52 -12.65
N TYR A 188 22.61 7.74 -12.64
CA TYR A 188 22.51 6.29 -12.44
C TYR A 188 22.18 5.96 -10.98
N VAL A 189 22.78 6.66 -10.03
CA VAL A 189 22.46 6.54 -8.60
C VAL A 189 21.01 6.97 -8.35
N TYR A 190 20.57 8.07 -8.94
CA TYR A 190 19.18 8.53 -8.89
C TYR A 190 18.21 7.46 -9.39
N LEU A 191 18.42 6.93 -10.60
CA LEU A 191 17.56 5.92 -11.22
C LEU A 191 17.54 4.60 -10.43
N ALA A 192 18.71 4.13 -9.99
CA ALA A 192 18.81 2.91 -9.16
C ALA A 192 18.12 3.06 -7.80
N SER A 193 18.27 4.24 -7.17
CA SER A 193 17.61 4.53 -5.89
C SER A 193 16.09 4.55 -6.02
N LEU A 194 15.54 5.12 -7.10
CA LEU A 194 14.10 5.12 -7.32
C LEU A 194 13.54 3.73 -7.60
N PHE A 195 14.23 2.92 -8.39
CA PHE A 195 13.86 1.52 -8.55
C PHE A 195 13.84 0.78 -7.20
N ALA A 196 14.89 0.95 -6.39
CA ALA A 196 14.99 0.34 -5.08
C ALA A 196 13.91 0.86 -4.12
N LEU A 197 13.62 2.17 -4.12
CA LEU A 197 12.54 2.75 -3.31
C LEU A 197 11.18 2.20 -3.71
N GLY A 198 10.88 2.10 -5.02
CA GLY A 198 9.66 1.46 -5.50
C GLY A 198 9.54 0.02 -5.02
N PHE A 199 10.60 -0.77 -5.21
CA PHE A 199 10.68 -2.15 -4.75
C PHE A 199 10.43 -2.29 -3.23
N LEU A 200 11.01 -1.40 -2.43
CA LEU A 200 10.93 -1.46 -0.97
C LEU A 200 9.61 -0.93 -0.41
N VAL A 201 9.05 0.14 -0.97
CA VAL A 201 7.84 0.81 -0.44
C VAL A 201 6.59 -0.04 -0.62
N PHE A 202 6.47 -0.73 -1.75
CA PHE A 202 5.29 -1.55 -2.02
C PHE A 202 5.26 -2.87 -1.24
N GLY A 203 6.39 -3.30 -0.65
CA GLY A 203 6.45 -4.39 0.30
C GLY A 203 5.61 -4.12 1.56
N PRO A 204 5.97 -3.13 2.38
CA PRO A 204 5.18 -2.75 3.56
C PRO A 204 3.72 -2.42 3.22
N GLN A 205 3.44 -1.82 2.07
CA GLN A 205 2.08 -1.52 1.66
C GLN A 205 1.23 -2.77 1.49
N LEU A 206 1.75 -3.80 0.82
CA LEU A 206 1.10 -5.10 0.71
C LEU A 206 0.95 -5.73 2.09
N LEU A 207 2.04 -5.77 2.88
CA LEU A 207 2.10 -6.49 4.14
C LEU A 207 1.21 -5.88 5.23
N ILE A 208 1.05 -4.55 5.29
CA ILE A 208 0.09 -3.87 6.18
C ILE A 208 -1.35 -4.26 5.81
N GLY A 209 -1.65 -4.37 4.50
CA GLY A 209 -2.94 -4.86 4.02
C GLY A 209 -3.22 -6.28 4.50
N VAL A 210 -2.31 -7.18 4.18
CA VAL A 210 -2.49 -8.61 4.49
C VAL A 210 -2.40 -8.90 6.00
N ALA A 211 -1.65 -8.12 6.77
CA ALA A 211 -1.60 -8.27 8.23
C ALA A 211 -2.98 -8.04 8.86
N ALA A 212 -3.78 -7.09 8.36
CA ALA A 212 -5.13 -6.83 8.87
C ALA A 212 -6.03 -8.07 8.80
N VAL A 213 -5.91 -8.87 7.73
CA VAL A 213 -6.68 -10.11 7.54
C VAL A 213 -6.47 -11.10 8.68
N GLY A 214 -5.26 -11.15 9.24
CA GLY A 214 -4.94 -12.04 10.37
C GLY A 214 -5.56 -11.64 11.73
N PHE A 215 -6.25 -10.50 11.83
CA PHE A 215 -6.76 -9.97 13.09
C PHE A 215 -8.25 -9.65 13.07
N VAL A 216 -8.96 -10.00 11.99
CA VAL A 216 -10.39 -9.78 11.86
C VAL A 216 -11.04 -10.97 11.15
N PRO A 217 -12.32 -11.28 11.42
CA PRO A 217 -13.05 -12.29 10.69
C PRO A 217 -13.23 -11.90 9.21
N LYS A 218 -13.42 -12.87 8.33
CA LYS A 218 -13.58 -12.65 6.88
C LYS A 218 -14.62 -11.58 6.55
N LYS A 219 -15.75 -11.56 7.25
CA LYS A 219 -16.83 -10.57 7.09
C LYS A 219 -16.43 -9.14 7.44
N ALA A 220 -15.35 -8.94 8.21
CA ALA A 220 -14.84 -7.61 8.61
C ALA A 220 -13.68 -7.10 7.75
N ILE A 221 -13.06 -7.93 6.90
CA ILE A 221 -11.86 -7.59 6.12
C ILE A 221 -12.08 -6.33 5.28
N GLY A 222 -13.16 -6.26 4.51
CA GLY A 222 -13.45 -5.11 3.67
C GLY A 222 -13.64 -3.81 4.47
N ALA A 223 -14.25 -3.89 5.65
CA ALA A 223 -14.44 -2.75 6.53
C ALA A 223 -13.12 -2.30 7.17
N ALA A 224 -12.26 -3.24 7.57
CA ALA A 224 -10.93 -2.96 8.11
C ALA A 224 -10.02 -2.33 7.05
N ASP A 225 -10.06 -2.81 5.81
CA ASP A 225 -9.34 -2.21 4.69
C ASP A 225 -9.88 -0.82 4.33
N GLY A 226 -11.19 -0.65 4.36
CA GLY A 226 -11.85 0.63 4.10
C GLY A 226 -11.42 1.72 5.08
N ILE A 227 -11.47 1.45 6.39
CA ILE A 227 -11.06 2.44 7.40
C ILE A 227 -9.56 2.74 7.30
N LYS A 228 -8.72 1.72 7.13
CA LYS A 228 -7.27 1.88 6.94
C LYS A 228 -6.95 2.73 5.70
N GLY A 229 -7.65 2.48 4.58
CA GLY A 229 -7.53 3.26 3.36
C GLY A 229 -7.98 4.71 3.57
N THR A 230 -9.10 4.94 4.26
CA THR A 230 -9.61 6.28 4.54
C THR A 230 -8.58 7.12 5.28
N PHE A 231 -7.96 6.59 6.33
CA PHE A 231 -6.91 7.29 7.08
C PHE A 231 -5.67 7.56 6.23
N ALA A 232 -5.25 6.59 5.42
CA ALA A 232 -4.09 6.73 4.56
C ALA A 232 -4.28 7.83 3.49
N TYR A 233 -5.42 7.82 2.80
CA TYR A 233 -5.70 8.82 1.77
C TYR A 233 -6.05 10.18 2.34
N LEU A 234 -6.88 10.24 3.37
CA LEU A 234 -7.32 11.53 3.92
C LEU A 234 -6.18 12.26 4.64
N ILE A 235 -5.32 11.56 5.36
CA ILE A 235 -4.26 12.18 6.16
C ILE A 235 -2.90 12.00 5.48
N GLY A 236 -2.49 10.76 5.19
CA GLY A 236 -1.16 10.45 4.66
C GLY A 236 -0.91 11.06 3.27
N ASP A 237 -1.80 10.80 2.33
CA ASP A 237 -1.71 11.33 0.96
C ASP A 237 -1.83 12.87 0.93
N SER A 238 -2.78 13.44 1.70
CA SER A 238 -2.94 14.88 1.79
C SER A 238 -1.70 15.56 2.37
N PHE A 239 -1.10 15.00 3.41
CA PHE A 239 0.14 15.52 3.97
C PHE A 239 1.31 15.37 3.00
N ALA A 240 1.42 14.24 2.28
CA ALA A 240 2.46 14.03 1.30
C ALA A 240 2.40 15.07 0.15
N LYS A 241 1.20 15.41 -0.30
CA LYS A 241 1.02 16.37 -1.41
C LYS A 241 1.17 17.82 -0.95
N LEU A 242 0.49 18.19 0.12
CA LEU A 242 0.45 19.57 0.59
C LEU A 242 1.56 19.87 1.60
N GLY A 243 1.70 19.04 2.64
CA GLY A 243 2.66 19.27 3.71
C GLY A 243 4.11 19.20 3.25
N LEU A 244 4.48 18.16 2.47
CA LEU A 244 5.84 18.07 1.93
C LEU A 244 6.12 19.18 0.93
N GLY A 245 5.13 19.62 0.14
CA GLY A 245 5.26 20.77 -0.75
C GLY A 245 5.57 22.05 0.01
N MET A 246 4.82 22.33 1.08
CA MET A 246 5.08 23.51 1.93
C MET A 246 6.47 23.47 2.57
N ILE A 247 6.95 22.27 2.95
CA ILE A 247 8.30 22.10 3.49
C ILE A 247 9.34 22.35 2.42
N ALA A 248 9.17 21.81 1.22
CA ALA A 248 10.05 22.03 0.08
C ALA A 248 10.12 23.53 -0.29
N ASP A 249 9.02 24.28 -0.16
CA ASP A 249 8.93 25.72 -0.39
C ASP A 249 9.52 26.57 0.77
N GLY A 250 9.99 25.96 1.85
CA GLY A 250 10.74 26.65 2.90
C GLY A 250 10.09 26.64 4.29
N THR A 251 8.95 25.96 4.49
CA THR A 251 8.40 25.75 5.85
C THR A 251 9.35 24.85 6.66
N PRO A 252 9.80 25.31 7.86
CA PRO A 252 10.79 24.57 8.63
C PRO A 252 10.18 23.33 9.30
N VAL A 253 10.88 22.19 9.20
CA VAL A 253 10.58 20.95 9.93
C VAL A 253 11.86 20.48 10.63
N PHE A 254 11.82 20.27 11.93
CA PHE A 254 13.00 19.94 12.77
C PHE A 254 14.15 20.94 12.61
N GLY A 255 13.86 22.21 12.28
CA GLY A 255 14.88 23.24 12.02
C GLY A 255 15.49 23.17 10.62
N LEU A 256 15.05 22.27 9.74
CA LEU A 256 15.48 22.11 8.36
C LEU A 256 14.39 22.67 7.42
N THR A 257 14.82 23.22 6.28
CA THR A 257 13.93 23.79 5.25
C THR A 257 14.25 23.21 3.87
N GLY A 258 13.33 23.36 2.92
CA GLY A 258 13.52 22.89 1.56
C GLY A 258 13.63 21.36 1.49
N TRP A 259 14.42 20.87 0.56
CA TRP A 259 14.56 19.43 0.34
C TRP A 259 15.15 18.68 1.54
N ALA A 260 16.04 19.30 2.32
CA ALA A 260 16.55 18.70 3.56
C ALA A 260 15.43 18.47 4.59
N GLY A 261 14.52 19.45 4.74
CA GLY A 261 13.32 19.30 5.58
C GLY A 261 12.37 18.23 5.04
N THR A 262 12.18 18.16 3.71
CA THR A 262 11.34 17.16 3.06
C THR A 262 11.86 15.74 3.33
N PHE A 263 13.16 15.49 3.16
CA PHE A 263 13.74 14.18 3.48
C PHE A 263 13.67 13.85 4.96
N ALA A 264 13.92 14.82 5.84
CA ALA A 264 13.77 14.60 7.28
C ALA A 264 12.32 14.23 7.66
N ALA A 265 11.31 14.79 6.99
CA ALA A 265 9.91 14.43 7.19
C ALA A 265 9.62 13.00 6.67
N LEU A 266 10.19 12.60 5.52
CA LEU A 266 10.06 11.23 4.99
C LEU A 266 10.72 10.21 5.92
N ASP A 267 11.93 10.49 6.41
CA ASP A 267 12.63 9.63 7.37
C ASP A 267 11.85 9.51 8.69
N ALA A 268 11.34 10.62 9.22
CA ALA A 268 10.51 10.61 10.42
C ALA A 268 9.23 9.79 10.22
N ALA A 269 8.60 9.89 9.06
CA ALA A 269 7.44 9.07 8.73
C ALA A 269 7.81 7.57 8.63
N ALA A 270 8.92 7.22 7.98
CA ALA A 270 9.40 5.84 7.92
C ALA A 270 9.70 5.27 9.31
N ILE A 271 10.35 6.04 10.18
CA ILE A 271 10.64 5.65 11.57
C ILE A 271 9.33 5.46 12.35
N GLY A 272 8.38 6.39 12.23
CA GLY A 272 7.05 6.28 12.85
C GLY A 272 6.32 5.02 12.41
N CYS A 273 6.37 4.69 11.12
CA CYS A 273 5.82 3.46 10.57
C CYS A 273 6.50 2.21 11.17
N ILE A 274 7.85 2.19 11.26
CA ILE A 274 8.60 1.09 11.87
C ILE A 274 8.18 0.88 13.33
N CYS A 275 8.10 1.95 14.12
CA CYS A 275 7.72 1.86 15.54
C CYS A 275 6.34 1.21 15.70
N LEU A 276 5.35 1.62 14.91
CA LEU A 276 4.01 1.05 14.95
C LEU A 276 3.98 -0.40 14.44
N MET A 277 4.66 -0.69 13.33
CA MET A 277 4.75 -2.05 12.80
C MET A 277 5.51 -3.01 13.72
N ALA A 278 6.50 -2.53 14.47
CA ALA A 278 7.17 -3.33 15.49
C ALA A 278 6.20 -3.73 16.62
N MET A 279 5.29 -2.82 17.02
CA MET A 279 4.24 -3.16 17.99
C MET A 279 3.27 -4.22 17.42
N VAL A 280 2.89 -4.09 16.14
CA VAL A 280 2.07 -5.10 15.45
C VAL A 280 2.82 -6.43 15.37
N ALA A 281 4.12 -6.44 15.06
CA ALA A 281 4.94 -7.65 14.99
C ALA A 281 4.99 -8.42 16.33
N VAL A 282 5.06 -7.70 17.44
CA VAL A 282 4.97 -8.34 18.78
C VAL A 282 3.60 -8.97 19.00
N MET A 283 2.52 -8.34 18.56
CA MET A 283 1.16 -8.87 18.70
C MET A 283 0.93 -10.08 17.78
N GLU A 284 1.43 -10.01 16.55
CA GLU A 284 1.40 -11.09 15.56
C GLU A 284 2.15 -12.34 16.09
N GLU A 285 3.36 -12.15 16.62
CA GLU A 285 4.14 -13.26 17.20
C GLU A 285 3.45 -13.90 18.40
N ARG A 286 2.77 -13.10 19.25
CA ARG A 286 1.97 -13.63 20.38
C ARG A 286 0.80 -14.47 19.89
N LYS A 287 0.11 -14.03 18.81
CA LYS A 287 -1.00 -14.79 18.21
C LYS A 287 -0.48 -16.12 17.65
N ILE A 288 0.57 -16.09 16.83
CA ILE A 288 1.18 -17.30 16.24
C ILE A 288 1.59 -18.32 17.32
N ARG A 289 2.22 -17.86 18.41
CA ARG A 289 2.62 -18.74 19.52
C ARG A 289 1.43 -19.33 20.25
N ARG A 290 0.32 -18.60 20.38
CA ARG A 290 -0.91 -19.08 21.00
C ARG A 290 -1.55 -20.16 20.16
N GLU A 291 -1.68 -19.95 18.86
CA GLU A 291 -2.24 -20.92 17.92
C GLU A 291 -1.43 -22.22 17.90
N LYS A 292 -0.10 -22.14 17.84
CA LYS A 292 0.77 -23.33 17.92
C LYS A 292 0.58 -24.14 19.22
N LYS A 293 0.38 -23.47 20.36
CA LYS A 293 0.12 -24.16 21.64
C LYS A 293 -1.21 -24.89 21.62
N ILE A 294 -2.26 -24.27 21.07
CA ILE A 294 -3.59 -24.89 20.95
C ILE A 294 -3.52 -26.14 20.05
N GLN A 295 -2.84 -26.04 18.89
CA GLN A 295 -2.66 -27.20 18.01
C GLN A 295 -1.91 -28.33 18.67
N GLN A 296 -0.86 -28.06 19.47
CA GLN A 296 -0.13 -29.10 20.20
C GLN A 296 -0.98 -29.79 21.27
N VAL A 297 -1.89 -29.07 21.92
CA VAL A 297 -2.81 -29.64 22.93
C VAL A 297 -3.89 -30.54 22.29
N ASN A 298 -4.36 -30.17 21.09
CA ASN A 298 -5.37 -30.92 20.36
C ASN A 298 -4.84 -32.20 19.70
N ILE A 299 -3.52 -32.34 19.57
CA ILE A 299 -2.86 -33.54 19.00
C ILE A 299 -2.41 -34.54 20.11
N ALA A 300 -2.28 -34.09 21.36
CA ALA A 300 -1.89 -34.88 22.51
C ALA A 300 -3.10 -35.48 23.22
#